data_6d0b302f67260f60a308668f187de33d
#
_entry.id   6d0b302f67260f60a308668f187de33d
#
_cell.length_a   1.000
_cell.length_b   1.000
_cell.length_c   1.000
_cell.angle_alpha   90.00
_cell.angle_beta   90.00
_cell.angle_gamma   90.00
#
_symmetry.space_group_name_H-M   'P 1'
#
loop_
_entity.id
_entity.type
_entity.pdbx_description
1 polymer ?
#
loop_
_entity_poly.entity_id
_entity_poly.type
_entity_poly.pdbx_seq_one_letter_code
_entity_poly.pdbx_strand_id
1 'polypeptide(L)'
;VTTGLPSQTQVIELLGAEFARAGFEIEDVVIDTRSRPPRVTVIADGDTPLDLDIIAALSLTASAVLDSWDGSGDGSGGPAYVLEVSSPGVDRPLTSAKHFRRARGRKVEMTLADGAVVTGRVGETCGDAVAFVVRDGRGWSVREIPLIDVVTAVVQVEFSPPAPAELELAGKTVGKTVGKDAGA
;
A
#
# COMPACT_ATOMS: atom_id res chain seq x y z
N VAL A 1 -22.35 16.09 -18.93
CA VAL A 1 -21.30 16.96 -19.46
C VAL A 1 -19.99 16.17 -19.39
N THR A 2 -19.55 15.66 -20.53
CA THR A 2 -18.31 14.90 -20.65
C THR A 2 -17.16 15.89 -20.48
N THR A 3 -16.44 15.81 -19.39
CA THR A 3 -15.37 16.77 -19.02
C THR A 3 -14.09 16.58 -19.84
N GLY A 4 -14.05 15.68 -20.83
CA GLY A 4 -12.84 15.37 -21.62
C GLY A 4 -11.73 14.71 -20.81
N LEU A 5 -11.94 14.46 -19.51
CA LEU A 5 -11.03 13.69 -18.66
C LEU A 5 -11.41 12.20 -18.70
N PRO A 6 -10.44 11.29 -18.61
CA PRO A 6 -10.75 9.87 -18.46
C PRO A 6 -11.50 9.60 -17.15
N SER A 7 -12.47 8.69 -17.17
CA SER A 7 -13.13 8.23 -15.95
C SER A 7 -12.18 7.36 -15.11
N GLN A 8 -12.51 7.14 -13.83
CA GLN A 8 -11.75 6.24 -12.97
C GLN A 8 -11.57 4.86 -13.60
N THR A 9 -12.65 4.29 -14.14
CA THR A 9 -12.62 2.98 -14.81
C THR A 9 -11.68 2.97 -16.00
N GLN A 10 -11.73 4.01 -16.84
CA GLN A 10 -10.84 4.13 -17.99
C GLN A 10 -9.36 4.24 -17.59
N VAL A 11 -9.05 5.02 -16.55
CA VAL A 11 -7.68 5.11 -16.01
C VAL A 11 -7.20 3.74 -15.54
N ILE A 12 -8.02 3.00 -14.80
CA ILE A 12 -7.68 1.65 -14.32
C ILE A 12 -7.46 0.69 -15.48
N GLU A 13 -8.32 0.71 -16.49
CA GLU A 13 -8.20 -0.17 -17.66
C GLU A 13 -6.94 0.15 -18.48
N LEU A 14 -6.64 1.43 -18.71
CA LEU A 14 -5.50 1.88 -19.50
C LEU A 14 -4.16 1.60 -18.80
N LEU A 15 -4.09 1.85 -17.50
CA LEU A 15 -2.84 1.75 -16.74
C LEU A 15 -2.61 0.41 -16.06
N GLY A 16 -3.65 -0.40 -15.87
CA GLY A 16 -3.58 -1.61 -15.07
C GLY A 16 -2.53 -2.61 -15.54
N ALA A 17 -2.42 -2.83 -16.86
CA ALA A 17 -1.43 -3.76 -17.42
C ALA A 17 0.00 -3.26 -17.25
N GLU A 18 0.24 -1.97 -17.40
CA GLU A 18 1.59 -1.38 -17.25
C GLU A 18 2.04 -1.37 -15.80
N PHE A 19 1.14 -1.05 -14.86
CA PHE A 19 1.44 -1.10 -13.44
C PHE A 19 1.69 -2.54 -12.98
N ALA A 20 0.91 -3.51 -13.47
CA ALA A 20 1.11 -4.93 -13.18
C ALA A 20 2.48 -5.45 -13.69
N ARG A 21 2.94 -5.02 -14.86
CA ARG A 21 4.28 -5.34 -15.37
C ARG A 21 5.40 -4.80 -14.49
N ALA A 22 5.17 -3.67 -13.85
CA ALA A 22 6.10 -3.07 -12.88
C ALA A 22 6.00 -3.70 -11.48
N GLY A 23 5.06 -4.65 -11.26
CA GLY A 23 4.86 -5.30 -9.96
C GLY A 23 3.94 -4.55 -9.00
N PHE A 24 3.12 -3.63 -9.54
CA PHE A 24 2.19 -2.82 -8.76
C PHE A 24 0.75 -3.00 -9.23
N GLU A 25 -0.18 -2.78 -8.32
CA GLU A 25 -1.62 -2.76 -8.59
C GLU A 25 -2.18 -1.37 -8.34
N ILE A 26 -3.15 -0.97 -9.14
CA ILE A 26 -3.90 0.26 -8.88
C ILE A 26 -4.97 -0.06 -7.83
N GLU A 27 -4.83 0.56 -6.67
CA GLU A 27 -5.77 0.40 -5.55
C GLU A 27 -6.95 1.35 -5.65
N ASP A 28 -6.71 2.56 -6.17
CA ASP A 28 -7.74 3.57 -6.34
C ASP A 28 -7.31 4.63 -7.36
N VAL A 29 -8.28 5.33 -7.91
CA VAL A 29 -8.07 6.50 -8.76
C VAL A 29 -9.00 7.61 -8.29
N VAL A 30 -8.44 8.75 -7.93
CA VAL A 30 -9.19 9.93 -7.49
C VAL A 30 -9.09 11.01 -8.57
N ILE A 31 -10.25 11.49 -9.05
CA ILE A 31 -10.33 12.57 -10.03
C ILE A 31 -10.93 13.79 -9.34
N ASP A 32 -10.09 14.80 -9.10
CA ASP A 32 -10.52 16.07 -8.55
C ASP A 32 -10.73 17.12 -9.68
N THR A 33 -11.98 17.36 -10.01
CA THR A 33 -12.37 18.35 -11.01
C THR A 33 -12.53 19.76 -10.45
N ARG A 34 -12.38 19.94 -9.13
CA ARG A 34 -12.48 21.25 -8.47
C ARG A 34 -11.17 22.01 -8.50
N SER A 35 -10.03 21.28 -8.52
CA SER A 35 -8.71 21.91 -8.68
C SER A 35 -8.55 22.52 -10.08
N ARG A 36 -7.68 23.49 -10.18
CA ARG A 36 -7.38 24.21 -11.44
C ARG A 36 -5.87 24.21 -11.67
N PRO A 37 -5.33 23.41 -12.60
CA PRO A 37 -6.01 22.42 -13.46
C PRO A 37 -6.56 21.23 -12.66
N PRO A 38 -7.50 20.44 -13.23
CA PRO A 38 -7.98 19.21 -12.63
C PRO A 38 -6.84 18.23 -12.28
N ARG A 39 -7.03 17.39 -11.28
CA ARG A 39 -6.04 16.43 -10.84
C ARG A 39 -6.54 15.00 -10.95
N VAL A 40 -5.71 14.13 -11.49
CA VAL A 40 -5.90 12.67 -11.50
C VAL A 40 -4.83 12.05 -10.62
N THR A 41 -5.24 11.46 -9.50
CA THR A 41 -4.34 10.78 -8.57
C THR A 41 -4.54 9.28 -8.69
N VAL A 42 -3.49 8.56 -9.06
CA VAL A 42 -3.45 7.10 -9.13
C VAL A 42 -2.78 6.57 -7.88
N ILE A 43 -3.52 5.82 -7.08
CA ILE A 43 -3.00 5.20 -5.87
C ILE A 43 -2.58 3.78 -6.22
N ALA A 44 -1.27 3.53 -6.16
CA ALA A 44 -0.67 2.24 -6.47
C ALA A 44 -0.09 1.58 -5.22
N ASP A 45 -0.17 0.26 -5.16
CA ASP A 45 0.41 -0.55 -4.10
C ASP A 45 1.07 -1.80 -4.67
N GLY A 46 2.08 -2.33 -4.01
CA GLY A 46 2.85 -3.50 -4.44
C GLY A 46 3.49 -4.23 -3.26
N ASP A 47 4.04 -5.39 -3.53
CA ASP A 47 4.79 -6.15 -2.52
C ASP A 47 6.14 -5.49 -2.19
N THR A 48 6.64 -4.68 -3.12
CA THR A 48 7.81 -3.82 -2.92
C THR A 48 7.35 -2.41 -2.50
N PRO A 49 8.02 -1.75 -1.55
CA PRO A 49 7.70 -0.37 -1.19
C PRO A 49 7.75 0.57 -2.38
N LEU A 50 6.79 1.46 -2.47
CA LEU A 50 6.75 2.50 -3.49
C LEU A 50 7.69 3.64 -3.07
N ASP A 51 8.94 3.59 -3.53
CA ASP A 51 9.90 4.67 -3.34
C ASP A 51 9.78 5.77 -4.42
N LEU A 52 10.55 6.84 -4.26
CA LEU A 52 10.47 7.99 -5.16
C LEU A 52 10.87 7.65 -6.61
N ASP A 53 11.82 6.75 -6.80
CA ASP A 53 12.28 6.36 -8.14
C ASP A 53 11.21 5.55 -8.86
N ILE A 54 10.56 4.65 -8.14
CA ILE A 54 9.43 3.85 -8.64
C ILE A 54 8.24 4.76 -8.96
N ILE A 55 7.90 5.69 -8.07
CA ILE A 55 6.83 6.68 -8.29
C ILE A 55 7.12 7.49 -9.56
N ALA A 56 8.35 7.95 -9.74
CA ALA A 56 8.75 8.69 -10.94
C ALA A 56 8.60 7.85 -12.22
N ALA A 57 9.06 6.59 -12.20
CA ALA A 57 8.93 5.68 -13.33
C ALA A 57 7.46 5.37 -13.68
N LEU A 58 6.63 5.09 -12.66
CA LEU A 58 5.18 4.86 -12.86
C LEU A 58 4.47 6.12 -13.36
N SER A 59 4.87 7.30 -12.89
CA SER A 59 4.32 8.58 -13.36
C SER A 59 4.62 8.83 -14.84
N LEU A 60 5.86 8.56 -15.29
CA LEU A 60 6.23 8.67 -16.71
C LEU A 60 5.45 7.67 -17.57
N THR A 61 5.33 6.43 -17.13
CA THR A 61 4.54 5.40 -17.83
C THR A 61 3.06 5.80 -17.91
N ALA A 62 2.48 6.25 -16.80
CA ALA A 62 1.10 6.68 -16.75
C ALA A 62 0.84 7.90 -17.64
N SER A 63 1.77 8.89 -17.66
CA SER A 63 1.67 10.04 -18.54
C SER A 63 1.67 9.62 -20.01
N ALA A 64 2.62 8.78 -20.42
CA ALA A 64 2.74 8.33 -21.81
C ALA A 64 1.47 7.59 -22.29
N VAL A 65 0.89 6.74 -21.44
CA VAL A 65 -0.34 5.99 -21.76
C VAL A 65 -1.55 6.93 -21.84
N LEU A 66 -1.72 7.81 -20.87
CA LEU A 66 -2.84 8.75 -20.85
C LEU A 66 -2.75 9.82 -21.92
N ASP A 67 -1.54 10.26 -22.28
CA ASP A 67 -1.31 11.21 -23.38
C ASP A 67 -1.64 10.61 -24.75
N SER A 68 -1.51 9.28 -24.89
CA SER A 68 -1.93 8.56 -26.09
C SER A 68 -3.44 8.29 -26.17
N TRP A 69 -4.14 8.49 -25.06
CA TRP A 69 -5.60 8.29 -24.98
C TRP A 69 -6.32 9.54 -25.52
N ASP A 70 -6.97 9.38 -26.64
CA ASP A 70 -7.78 10.41 -27.26
C ASP A 70 -9.24 10.27 -26.85
N GLY A 71 -9.58 10.86 -25.73
CA GLY A 71 -10.95 10.80 -25.16
C GLY A 71 -12.02 11.52 -25.99
N SER A 72 -11.62 12.32 -26.97
CA SER A 72 -12.53 13.08 -27.81
C SER A 72 -12.77 12.45 -29.19
N GLY A 73 -11.89 11.52 -29.63
CA GLY A 73 -11.98 10.88 -30.93
C GLY A 73 -11.81 11.83 -32.14
N ASP A 74 -11.50 13.09 -31.89
CA ASP A 74 -11.33 14.16 -32.90
C ASP A 74 -9.89 14.73 -32.96
N GLY A 75 -8.97 14.18 -32.16
CA GLY A 75 -7.57 14.62 -32.14
C GLY A 75 -7.34 15.98 -31.47
N SER A 76 -8.33 16.54 -30.80
CA SER A 76 -8.22 17.89 -30.21
C SER A 76 -7.50 17.94 -28.85
N GLY A 77 -7.10 16.77 -28.31
CA GLY A 77 -6.51 16.65 -26.99
C GLY A 77 -7.48 17.04 -25.86
N GLY A 78 -7.51 16.25 -24.79
CA GLY A 78 -8.34 16.57 -23.61
C GLY A 78 -7.85 17.83 -22.87
N PRO A 79 -8.62 18.31 -21.89
CA PRO A 79 -8.19 19.43 -21.06
C PRO A 79 -6.93 19.08 -20.30
N ALA A 80 -6.03 20.06 -20.12
CA ALA A 80 -4.82 19.87 -19.31
C ALA A 80 -5.19 19.49 -17.87
N TYR A 81 -4.53 18.51 -17.32
CA TYR A 81 -4.69 18.03 -15.94
C TYR A 81 -3.32 17.72 -15.32
N VAL A 82 -3.30 17.63 -14.01
CA VAL A 82 -2.11 17.17 -13.25
C VAL A 82 -2.29 15.68 -12.95
N LEU A 83 -1.33 14.88 -13.37
CA LEU A 83 -1.24 13.47 -13.01
C LEU A 83 -0.34 13.31 -11.80
N GLU A 84 -0.82 12.58 -10.80
CA GLU A 84 -0.08 12.24 -9.60
C GLU A 84 -0.15 10.74 -9.36
N VAL A 85 1.00 10.10 -9.12
CA VAL A 85 1.06 8.71 -8.66
C VAL A 85 1.47 8.73 -7.19
N SER A 86 0.72 8.04 -6.36
CA SER A 86 0.92 8.01 -4.90
C SER A 86 0.77 6.60 -4.35
N SER A 87 1.35 6.36 -3.18
CA SER A 87 1.10 5.16 -2.39
C SER A 87 -0.14 5.32 -1.52
N PRO A 88 -0.80 4.21 -1.08
CA PRO A 88 -1.80 4.28 -0.04
C PRO A 88 -1.20 4.89 1.23
N GLY A 89 -1.87 5.84 1.84
CA GLY A 89 -1.44 6.42 3.12
C GLY A 89 -1.37 5.37 4.23
N VAL A 90 -0.54 5.61 5.24
CA VAL A 90 -0.42 4.74 6.44
C VAL A 90 -1.72 4.64 7.22
N ASP A 91 -2.61 5.60 7.08
CA ASP A 91 -3.92 5.65 7.76
C ASP A 91 -4.98 4.78 7.07
N ARG A 92 -4.67 4.20 5.90
CA ARG A 92 -5.62 3.34 5.19
C ARG A 92 -5.81 2.03 5.94
N PRO A 93 -7.05 1.63 6.27
CA PRO A 93 -7.30 0.34 6.92
C PRO A 93 -6.89 -0.84 6.03
N LEU A 94 -6.32 -1.86 6.66
CA LEU A 94 -6.04 -3.14 6.01
C LEU A 94 -7.35 -3.94 5.90
N THR A 95 -7.83 -4.19 4.69
CA THR A 95 -9.16 -4.79 4.45
C THR A 95 -9.12 -6.15 3.75
N SER A 96 -7.95 -6.60 3.31
CA SER A 96 -7.81 -7.85 2.57
C SER A 96 -6.54 -8.61 2.95
N ALA A 97 -6.50 -9.91 2.68
CA ALA A 97 -5.33 -10.75 2.95
C ALA A 97 -4.05 -10.20 2.30
N LYS A 98 -4.15 -9.62 1.09
CA LYS A 98 -2.99 -8.99 0.42
C LYS A 98 -2.45 -7.79 1.20
N HIS A 99 -3.31 -6.98 1.82
CA HIS A 99 -2.89 -5.85 2.65
C HIS A 99 -2.13 -6.33 3.89
N PHE A 100 -2.59 -7.39 4.52
CA PHE A 100 -1.89 -8.00 5.66
C PHE A 100 -0.54 -8.60 5.25
N ARG A 101 -0.46 -9.31 4.11
CA ARG A 101 0.83 -9.82 3.60
C ARG A 101 1.85 -8.70 3.40
N ARG A 102 1.44 -7.58 2.80
CA ARG A 102 2.29 -6.40 2.56
C ARG A 102 2.66 -5.68 3.86
N ALA A 103 1.77 -5.72 4.85
CA ALA A 103 2.01 -5.15 6.18
C ALA A 103 2.85 -6.05 7.10
N ARG A 104 3.32 -7.23 6.63
CA ARG A 104 4.13 -8.14 7.43
C ARG A 104 5.33 -7.43 8.07
N GLY A 105 5.48 -7.60 9.37
CA GLY A 105 6.50 -6.94 10.17
C GLY A 105 6.17 -5.52 10.58
N ARG A 106 4.98 -4.99 10.23
CA ARG A 106 4.51 -3.68 10.69
C ARG A 106 3.67 -3.81 11.95
N LYS A 107 3.73 -2.80 12.79
CA LYS A 107 2.85 -2.69 13.96
C LYS A 107 1.47 -2.23 13.50
N VAL A 108 0.44 -2.91 13.98
CA VAL A 108 -0.96 -2.66 13.60
C VAL A 108 -1.82 -2.66 14.84
N GLU A 109 -2.79 -1.76 14.88
CA GLU A 109 -3.91 -1.81 15.83
C GLU A 109 -5.13 -2.38 15.12
N MET A 110 -5.71 -3.43 15.69
CA MET A 110 -6.91 -4.09 15.17
C MET A 110 -8.07 -3.94 16.14
N THR A 111 -9.25 -3.67 15.59
CA THR A 111 -10.52 -3.83 16.30
C THR A 111 -11.18 -5.11 15.80
N LEU A 112 -11.51 -6.02 16.72
CA LEU A 112 -12.13 -7.30 16.40
C LEU A 112 -13.65 -7.22 16.52
N ALA A 113 -14.35 -8.22 15.97
CA ALA A 113 -15.81 -8.30 15.94
C ALA A 113 -16.46 -8.33 17.32
N ASP A 114 -15.75 -8.81 18.35
CA ASP A 114 -16.17 -8.79 19.76
C ASP A 114 -15.96 -7.42 20.44
N GLY A 115 -15.45 -6.43 19.72
CA GLY A 115 -15.12 -5.10 20.21
C GLY A 115 -13.75 -4.99 20.89
N ALA A 116 -12.98 -6.07 20.97
CA ALA A 116 -11.63 -6.03 21.51
C ALA A 116 -10.68 -5.25 20.59
N VAL A 117 -9.83 -4.43 21.18
CA VAL A 117 -8.75 -3.74 20.48
C VAL A 117 -7.43 -4.42 20.83
N VAL A 118 -6.72 -4.88 19.79
CA VAL A 118 -5.45 -5.59 19.94
C VAL A 118 -4.38 -4.87 19.14
N THR A 119 -3.29 -4.53 19.81
CA THR A 119 -2.11 -3.95 19.15
C THR A 119 -0.99 -4.99 19.10
N GLY A 120 -0.40 -5.16 17.92
CA GLY A 120 0.66 -6.14 17.73
C GLY A 120 1.34 -5.98 16.37
N ARG A 121 2.18 -6.94 16.03
CA ARG A 121 2.91 -6.95 14.76
C ARG A 121 2.36 -8.01 13.82
N VAL A 122 2.15 -7.62 12.58
CA VAL A 122 1.67 -8.53 11.53
C VAL A 122 2.75 -9.56 11.20
N GLY A 123 2.40 -10.81 11.32
CA GLY A 123 3.21 -11.96 10.92
C GLY A 123 2.81 -12.49 9.54
N GLU A 124 2.90 -13.81 9.39
CA GLU A 124 2.51 -14.48 8.17
C GLU A 124 0.98 -14.49 8.00
N THR A 125 0.53 -14.29 6.77
CA THR A 125 -0.88 -14.43 6.40
C THR A 125 -1.05 -15.74 5.64
N CYS A 126 -1.85 -16.65 6.18
CA CYS A 126 -2.14 -17.95 5.60
C CYS A 126 -3.64 -18.05 5.33
N GLY A 127 -4.02 -18.09 4.05
CA GLY A 127 -5.44 -18.14 3.67
C GLY A 127 -6.20 -16.93 4.23
N ASP A 128 -7.22 -17.22 5.05
CA ASP A 128 -8.11 -16.22 5.64
C ASP A 128 -7.75 -15.85 7.10
N ALA A 129 -6.53 -16.16 7.53
CA ALA A 129 -6.05 -15.83 8.86
C ALA A 129 -4.66 -15.15 8.83
N VAL A 130 -4.40 -14.31 9.81
CA VAL A 130 -3.12 -13.63 9.99
C VAL A 130 -2.51 -14.01 11.34
N ALA A 131 -1.23 -14.38 11.33
CA ALA A 131 -0.44 -14.50 12.54
C ALA A 131 -0.15 -13.09 13.08
N PHE A 132 -0.45 -12.87 14.35
CA PHE A 132 -0.33 -11.57 14.99
C PHE A 132 0.49 -11.68 16.26
N VAL A 133 1.64 -11.02 16.29
CA VAL A 133 2.56 -11.05 17.43
C VAL A 133 2.13 -10.01 18.44
N VAL A 134 1.75 -10.44 19.61
CA VAL A 134 1.25 -9.58 20.69
C VAL A 134 2.15 -9.66 21.92
N ARG A 135 2.13 -8.62 22.72
CA ARG A 135 2.80 -8.60 24.01
C ARG A 135 2.08 -9.53 24.96
N ASP A 136 2.83 -10.42 25.60
CA ASP A 136 2.34 -11.36 26.62
C ASP A 136 3.24 -11.29 27.86
N GLY A 137 2.80 -10.55 28.87
CA GLY A 137 3.60 -10.28 30.05
C GLY A 137 4.94 -9.64 29.73
N ARG A 138 6.04 -10.32 30.01
CA ARG A 138 7.41 -9.88 29.69
C ARG A 138 7.92 -10.34 28.32
N GLY A 139 7.12 -11.18 27.63
CA GLY A 139 7.49 -11.78 26.36
C GLY A 139 6.54 -11.40 25.23
N TRP A 140 6.56 -12.22 24.20
CA TRP A 140 5.76 -12.12 22.99
C TRP A 140 5.09 -13.45 22.71
N SER A 141 3.87 -13.43 22.25
CA SER A 141 3.15 -14.62 21.78
C SER A 141 2.57 -14.37 20.38
N VAL A 142 2.34 -15.46 19.65
CA VAL A 142 1.69 -15.41 18.34
C VAL A 142 0.25 -15.84 18.50
N ARG A 143 -0.67 -14.98 18.03
CA ARG A 143 -2.10 -15.30 17.96
C ARG A 143 -2.48 -15.40 16.48
N GLU A 144 -3.25 -16.41 16.14
CA GLU A 144 -3.87 -16.51 14.83
C GLU A 144 -5.23 -15.82 14.88
N ILE A 145 -5.43 -14.83 14.01
CA ILE A 145 -6.65 -14.04 13.95
C ILE A 145 -7.30 -14.25 12.58
N PRO A 146 -8.51 -14.82 12.52
CA PRO A 146 -9.28 -14.91 11.29
C PRO A 146 -9.58 -13.50 10.75
N LEU A 147 -9.35 -13.27 9.45
CA LEU A 147 -9.57 -11.96 8.83
C LEU A 147 -11.04 -11.54 8.87
N ILE A 148 -11.97 -12.52 8.92
CA ILE A 148 -13.39 -12.24 9.06
C ILE A 148 -13.74 -11.59 10.41
N ASP A 149 -12.93 -11.82 11.43
CA ASP A 149 -13.12 -11.23 12.76
C ASP A 149 -12.53 -9.83 12.88
N VAL A 150 -11.80 -9.35 11.86
CA VAL A 150 -11.19 -8.02 11.86
C VAL A 150 -12.18 -7.00 11.34
N VAL A 151 -12.62 -6.09 12.19
CA VAL A 151 -13.50 -4.96 11.81
C VAL A 151 -12.67 -3.82 11.21
N THR A 152 -11.57 -3.46 11.87
CA THR A 152 -10.65 -2.42 11.41
C THR A 152 -9.22 -2.81 11.77
N ALA A 153 -8.29 -2.53 10.89
CA ALA A 153 -6.86 -2.72 11.15
C ALA A 153 -6.08 -1.56 10.52
N VAL A 154 -5.30 -0.84 11.32
CA VAL A 154 -4.55 0.35 10.88
C VAL A 154 -3.09 0.24 11.30
N VAL A 155 -2.20 0.50 10.37
CA VAL A 155 -0.75 0.52 10.63
C VAL A 155 -0.42 1.66 11.57
N GLN A 156 0.36 1.37 12.61
CA GLN A 156 0.81 2.35 13.59
C GLN A 156 2.20 2.87 13.23
N VAL A 157 2.42 4.16 13.44
CA VAL A 157 3.74 4.77 13.32
C VAL A 157 4.59 4.35 14.52
N GLU A 158 5.80 3.87 14.27
CA GLU A 158 6.74 3.47 15.31
C GLU A 158 7.88 4.48 15.40
N PHE A 159 8.10 5.01 16.59
CA PHE A 159 9.19 5.96 16.87
C PHE A 159 10.42 5.28 17.46
N SER A 160 10.33 3.99 17.75
CA SER A 160 11.42 3.17 18.28
C SER A 160 11.56 1.89 17.46
N PRO A 161 12.77 1.35 17.30
CA PRO A 161 12.96 0.09 16.60
C PRO A 161 12.24 -1.04 17.34
N PRO A 162 11.62 -1.97 16.61
CA PRO A 162 10.94 -3.12 17.19
C PRO A 162 11.94 -4.07 17.89
N ALA A 163 11.45 -4.81 18.88
CA ALA A 163 12.24 -5.80 19.56
C ALA A 163 12.66 -6.95 18.60
N PRO A 164 13.91 -7.42 18.62
CA PRO A 164 14.35 -8.52 17.75
C PRO A 164 13.49 -9.77 17.85
N ALA A 165 13.11 -10.18 19.07
CA ALA A 165 12.24 -11.33 19.30
C ALA A 165 10.83 -11.17 18.70
N GLU A 166 10.30 -9.97 18.70
CA GLU A 166 9.02 -9.63 18.08
C GLU A 166 9.10 -9.79 16.55
N LEU A 167 10.19 -9.31 15.93
CA LEU A 167 10.41 -9.44 14.48
C LEU A 167 10.63 -10.89 14.05
N GLU A 168 11.38 -11.67 14.84
CA GLU A 168 11.57 -13.10 14.58
C GLU A 168 10.23 -13.85 14.54
N LEU A 169 9.36 -13.61 15.52
CA LEU A 169 8.04 -14.22 15.57
C LEU A 169 7.15 -13.75 14.41
N ALA A 170 7.32 -12.54 13.93
CA ALA A 170 6.65 -12.05 12.72
C ALA A 170 7.26 -12.65 11.43
N GLY A 171 8.32 -13.44 11.53
CA GLY A 171 9.00 -14.06 10.39
C GLY A 171 9.77 -13.07 9.54
N LYS A 172 10.16 -11.91 10.07
CA LYS A 172 11.12 -11.01 9.45
C LYS A 172 12.49 -11.22 10.05
N THR A 173 13.46 -11.56 9.21
CA THR A 173 14.87 -11.66 9.62
C THR A 173 15.35 -10.29 10.08
N VAL A 174 15.87 -10.21 11.31
CA VAL A 174 16.61 -9.04 11.75
C VAL A 174 17.83 -8.91 10.84
N GLY A 175 17.91 -7.87 10.05
CA GLY A 175 19.07 -7.61 9.22
C GLY A 175 20.31 -7.59 10.13
N LYS A 176 21.19 -8.57 9.94
CA LYS A 176 22.49 -8.59 10.60
C LYS A 176 23.23 -7.34 10.12
N THR A 177 23.32 -6.34 10.97
CA THR A 177 24.28 -5.26 10.78
C THR A 177 25.64 -5.93 10.82
N VAL A 178 26.27 -6.09 9.65
CA VAL A 178 27.66 -6.51 9.56
C VAL A 178 28.46 -5.38 10.19
N GLY A 179 28.77 -5.52 11.46
CA GLY A 179 29.78 -4.72 12.11
C GLY A 179 31.09 -4.94 11.36
N LYS A 180 31.55 -3.91 10.71
CA LYS A 180 32.88 -3.85 10.12
C LYS A 180 33.83 -3.72 11.28
N ASP A 181 34.31 -4.86 11.79
CA ASP A 181 35.49 -4.90 12.65
C ASP A 181 36.67 -4.46 11.81
N ALA A 182 37.09 -3.24 12.02
CA ALA A 182 38.41 -2.78 11.66
C ALA A 182 39.37 -3.36 12.71
N GLY A 183 39.89 -4.55 12.41
CA GLY A 183 41.03 -5.10 13.12
C GLY A 183 42.30 -4.38 12.66
N ALA A 184 43.06 -3.96 13.62
CA ALA A 184 44.38 -3.36 13.53
C ALA A 184 45.38 -4.25 12.80
#